data_b06c0281d9affecbdb075a5539bb412a
#
_entry.id   b06c0281d9affecbdb075a5539bb412a
#
_cell.length_a   1.000
_cell.length_b   1.000
_cell.length_c   1.000
_cell.angle_alpha   90.00
_cell.angle_beta   90.00
_cell.angle_gamma   90.00
#
_symmetry.space_group_name_H-M   'P 1'
#
loop_
_entity.id
_entity.type
_entity.pdbx_description
1 polymer ?
#
loop_
_entity_poly.entity_id
_entity_poly.type
_entity_poly.pdbx_seq_one_letter_code
_entity_poly.pdbx_strand_id
1 'polypeptide(L)'
;MTDSSIHQNPSAVSTDGPSLPPRRPPRRTRRSVLIIDAIANWTITIGGLGVILAVFGIMVFLAEVVWPLFSGSHVIAQSQARLEGAASDVLTEIVDEYRTIVVSVERNGEVTINHLATGRLIKTRKFEIGERKVTAFARTLNGESVAIGFDDGSLRLGRIKIETAILKPSDVPGGLTELGRGDRTDSEAVYSAIEGDQVRRIAVSVDLDEPQPIAPEGTALVALDFRLGGAAERPTRSFVSIDASGAIRLSRLETKRSLLGGISGKATVNSTDLPALPAGTQVASILMTSLADQAYVVDRAGTMIRYDTRATQKPSLAERTRITPEGVGVTTLGFLVGEESIVVGGADGSVNVYFRLQRSGSDTADGFVLVKTHELERHAGEVVAFGASPR
;
A
#
# COMPACT_ATOMS: atom_id res chain seq x y z
N MET A 1 -16.83 87.77 11.30
CA MET A 1 -17.92 88.72 11.13
C MET A 1 -18.99 88.27 12.09
N THR A 2 -19.05 89.12 13.10
CA THR A 2 -20.26 89.66 13.81
C THR A 2 -21.08 88.63 14.53
N ASP A 3 -20.92 88.52 15.83
CA ASP A 3 -21.31 89.44 16.91
C ASP A 3 -22.82 89.48 17.11
N SER A 4 -23.23 89.03 18.29
CA SER A 4 -24.02 89.86 19.20
C SER A 4 -24.56 89.05 20.36
N SER A 5 -24.01 89.45 21.49
CA SER A 5 -24.54 89.35 22.84
C SER A 5 -25.94 89.87 23.03
N ILE A 6 -26.73 89.31 23.95
CA ILE A 6 -27.58 90.09 24.87
C ILE A 6 -27.73 89.40 26.22
N HIS A 7 -27.33 90.07 27.25
CA HIS A 7 -27.67 89.89 28.68
C HIS A 7 -29.19 89.84 28.95
N GLN A 8 -29.56 88.99 29.93
CA GLN A 8 -30.34 89.45 31.09
C GLN A 8 -30.42 88.37 32.18
N ASN A 9 -30.08 88.78 33.37
CA ASN A 9 -30.27 88.13 34.68
C ASN A 9 -31.46 88.82 35.38
N PRO A 10 -31.93 88.50 36.60
CA PRO A 10 -32.17 87.20 37.22
C PRO A 10 -33.63 87.10 37.82
N SER A 11 -33.98 85.91 38.19
CA SER A 11 -35.06 85.79 39.21
C SER A 11 -34.83 84.50 40.03
N ALA A 12 -34.70 84.74 41.30
CA ALA A 12 -34.58 83.72 42.32
C ALA A 12 -35.85 82.88 42.40
N VAL A 13 -35.68 81.54 42.33
CA VAL A 13 -36.72 80.61 42.75
C VAL A 13 -36.06 79.51 43.59
N SER A 14 -36.63 79.34 44.76
CA SER A 14 -36.46 78.38 45.85
C SER A 14 -35.79 77.08 45.58
N THR A 15 -34.83 76.79 46.40
CA THR A 15 -34.28 75.49 46.66
C THR A 15 -35.28 74.56 47.33
N ASP A 16 -35.80 73.60 46.58
CA ASP A 16 -36.22 72.31 47.11
C ASP A 16 -35.43 71.19 46.39
N GLY A 17 -34.35 70.79 46.97
CA GLY A 17 -33.53 69.65 46.47
C GLY A 17 -34.29 68.35 46.70
N PRO A 18 -34.28 67.45 45.69
CA PRO A 18 -34.85 66.14 45.89
C PRO A 18 -33.99 65.39 46.96
N SER A 19 -34.69 65.02 48.01
CA SER A 19 -34.10 64.19 49.10
C SER A 19 -33.53 62.88 48.55
N LEU A 20 -32.25 62.68 48.65
CA LEU A 20 -31.58 61.42 48.35
C LEU A 20 -32.23 60.27 49.12
N PRO A 21 -32.59 59.16 48.43
CA PRO A 21 -33.15 58.02 49.12
C PRO A 21 -32.16 57.46 50.14
N PRO A 22 -32.64 56.95 51.28
CA PRO A 22 -31.75 56.48 52.34
C PRO A 22 -30.84 55.39 51.84
N ARG A 23 -29.52 55.52 52.06
CA ARG A 23 -28.53 54.48 51.81
C ARG A 23 -28.95 53.22 52.52
N ARG A 24 -29.33 52.17 51.79
CA ARG A 24 -29.59 50.84 52.33
C ARG A 24 -28.33 50.37 53.07
N PRO A 25 -28.41 49.87 54.29
CA PRO A 25 -27.26 49.34 55.00
C PRO A 25 -26.66 48.19 54.21
N PRO A 26 -25.32 48.05 54.20
CA PRO A 26 -24.67 46.95 53.47
C PRO A 26 -25.18 45.62 54.03
N ARG A 27 -25.80 44.81 53.16
CA ARG A 27 -26.21 43.43 53.50
C ARG A 27 -24.97 42.65 53.90
N ARG A 28 -24.81 42.26 55.13
CA ARG A 28 -23.79 41.35 55.62
C ARG A 28 -24.05 39.96 54.98
N THR A 29 -23.26 39.59 54.00
CA THR A 29 -23.30 38.26 53.39
C THR A 29 -22.99 37.21 54.45
N ARG A 30 -23.81 36.20 54.60
CA ARG A 30 -23.55 35.09 55.55
C ARG A 30 -22.20 34.45 55.21
N ARG A 31 -21.40 34.13 56.25
CA ARG A 31 -20.07 33.48 56.09
C ARG A 31 -20.13 32.20 55.22
N SER A 32 -21.23 31.43 55.29
CA SER A 32 -21.46 30.25 54.49
C SER A 32 -21.50 30.54 52.96
N VAL A 33 -22.03 31.70 52.55
CA VAL A 33 -22.07 32.06 51.12
C VAL A 33 -20.66 32.40 50.62
N LEU A 34 -19.84 33.06 51.42
CA LEU A 34 -18.44 33.36 51.08
C LEU A 34 -17.59 32.09 50.99
N ILE A 35 -17.84 31.10 51.82
CA ILE A 35 -17.14 29.82 51.78
C ILE A 35 -17.54 29.00 50.54
N ILE A 36 -18.85 28.96 50.23
CA ILE A 36 -19.36 28.26 49.03
C ILE A 36 -18.82 28.92 47.77
N ASP A 37 -18.79 30.25 47.69
CA ASP A 37 -18.27 31.01 46.58
C ASP A 37 -16.75 30.75 46.37
N ALA A 38 -15.99 30.73 47.46
CA ALA A 38 -14.58 30.39 47.43
C ALA A 38 -14.32 28.94 46.97
N ILE A 39 -15.13 27.99 47.44
CA ILE A 39 -15.03 26.57 47.00
C ILE A 39 -15.40 26.47 45.53
N ALA A 40 -16.50 27.09 45.08
CA ALA A 40 -16.91 27.09 43.70
C ALA A 40 -15.82 27.67 42.76
N ASN A 41 -15.25 28.81 43.15
CA ASN A 41 -14.17 29.44 42.37
C ASN A 41 -12.92 28.56 42.30
N TRP A 42 -12.56 27.93 43.41
CA TRP A 42 -11.43 26.98 43.45
C TRP A 42 -11.68 25.74 42.59
N THR A 43 -12.89 25.19 42.63
CA THR A 43 -13.28 24.04 41.81
C THR A 43 -13.23 24.37 40.32
N ILE A 44 -13.75 25.54 39.91
CA ILE A 44 -13.69 26.00 38.53
C ILE A 44 -12.23 26.21 38.11
N THR A 45 -11.41 26.82 38.93
CA THR A 45 -10.00 27.08 38.62
C THR A 45 -9.22 25.78 38.46
N ILE A 46 -9.39 24.83 39.40
CA ILE A 46 -8.72 23.51 39.30
C ILE A 46 -9.24 22.73 38.08
N GLY A 47 -10.55 22.74 37.84
CA GLY A 47 -11.15 22.10 36.69
C GLY A 47 -10.61 22.67 35.38
N GLY A 48 -10.56 23.98 35.24
CA GLY A 48 -10.01 24.68 34.08
C GLY A 48 -8.53 24.37 33.86
N LEU A 49 -7.73 24.44 34.93
CA LEU A 49 -6.30 24.08 34.87
C LEU A 49 -6.12 22.60 34.51
N GLY A 50 -6.96 21.72 35.05
CA GLY A 50 -6.95 20.28 34.74
C GLY A 50 -7.23 20.02 33.25
N VAL A 51 -8.18 20.72 32.66
CA VAL A 51 -8.46 20.62 31.20
C VAL A 51 -7.25 21.07 30.37
N ILE A 52 -6.63 22.20 30.74
CA ILE A 52 -5.44 22.71 30.05
C ILE A 52 -4.31 21.69 30.11
N LEU A 53 -4.06 21.13 31.31
CA LEU A 53 -3.03 20.10 31.48
C LEU A 53 -3.34 18.82 30.70
N ALA A 54 -4.62 18.41 30.65
CA ALA A 54 -5.03 17.25 29.85
C ALA A 54 -4.80 17.47 28.35
N VAL A 55 -5.18 18.62 27.81
CA VAL A 55 -4.95 18.98 26.40
C VAL A 55 -3.46 19.05 26.10
N PHE A 56 -2.67 19.66 26.99
CA PHE A 56 -1.21 19.69 26.84
C PHE A 56 -0.61 18.28 26.89
N GLY A 57 -1.08 17.43 27.80
CA GLY A 57 -0.65 16.03 27.89
C GLY A 57 -0.95 15.25 26.60
N ILE A 58 -2.13 15.43 26.01
CA ILE A 58 -2.47 14.84 24.71
C ILE A 58 -1.51 15.34 23.62
N MET A 59 -1.21 16.63 23.60
CA MET A 59 -0.30 17.22 22.62
C MET A 59 1.12 16.65 22.76
N VAL A 60 1.63 16.49 23.99
CA VAL A 60 2.93 15.86 24.27
C VAL A 60 2.92 14.40 23.84
N PHE A 61 1.88 13.66 24.17
CA PHE A 61 1.72 12.26 23.75
C PHE A 61 1.70 12.13 22.20
N LEU A 62 0.95 12.99 21.53
CA LEU A 62 0.94 12.98 20.06
C LEU A 62 2.32 13.33 19.47
N ALA A 63 3.02 14.29 20.08
CA ALA A 63 4.37 14.64 19.65
C ALA A 63 5.34 13.46 19.84
N GLU A 64 5.26 12.73 20.96
CA GLU A 64 6.08 11.55 21.25
C GLU A 64 5.81 10.43 20.23
N VAL A 65 4.54 10.18 19.91
CA VAL A 65 4.14 9.15 18.91
C VAL A 65 4.59 9.53 17.49
N VAL A 66 4.56 10.81 17.16
CA VAL A 66 4.90 11.31 15.81
C VAL A 66 6.42 11.50 15.66
N TRP A 67 7.15 11.79 16.74
CA TRP A 67 8.59 12.04 16.71
C TRP A 67 9.41 10.97 15.98
N PRO A 68 9.15 9.65 16.19
CA PRO A 68 9.89 8.59 15.50
C PRO A 68 9.73 8.63 13.98
N LEU A 69 8.65 9.22 13.45
CA LEU A 69 8.45 9.35 11.98
C LEU A 69 9.44 10.32 11.33
N PHE A 70 10.02 11.24 12.12
CA PHE A 70 11.05 12.18 11.67
C PHE A 70 12.47 11.70 12.01
N SER A 71 12.58 10.61 12.75
CA SER A 71 13.87 9.99 13.05
C SER A 71 14.27 9.05 11.92
N GLY A 72 15.50 9.05 11.51
CA GLY A 72 16.03 8.10 10.54
C GLY A 72 15.85 6.66 11.02
N SER A 73 15.63 5.74 10.09
CA SER A 73 15.55 4.31 10.40
C SER A 73 16.95 3.78 10.79
N HIS A 74 17.01 2.99 11.86
CA HIS A 74 18.22 2.32 12.28
C HIS A 74 18.02 0.80 12.24
N VAL A 75 18.99 0.09 11.66
CA VAL A 75 19.01 -1.37 11.71
C VAL A 75 19.42 -1.79 13.14
N ILE A 76 18.46 -2.31 13.90
CA ILE A 76 18.68 -2.74 15.29
C ILE A 76 19.34 -4.12 15.34
N ALA A 77 18.92 -5.02 14.43
CA ALA A 77 19.45 -6.38 14.36
C ALA A 77 19.38 -6.89 12.92
N GLN A 78 20.37 -7.68 12.54
CA GLN A 78 20.42 -8.40 11.27
C GLN A 78 20.69 -9.87 11.54
N SER A 79 19.96 -10.75 10.88
CA SER A 79 20.20 -12.19 10.88
C SER A 79 20.21 -12.71 9.46
N GLN A 80 20.98 -13.76 9.22
CA GLN A 80 21.05 -14.44 7.93
C GLN A 80 20.72 -15.91 8.14
N ALA A 81 19.89 -16.47 7.28
CA ALA A 81 19.61 -17.89 7.22
C ALA A 81 19.68 -18.35 5.76
N ARG A 82 20.23 -19.53 5.53
CA ARG A 82 20.19 -20.16 4.22
C ARG A 82 18.91 -20.99 4.13
N LEU A 83 18.10 -20.75 3.11
CA LEU A 83 16.87 -21.49 2.89
C LEU A 83 17.19 -22.88 2.34
N GLU A 84 16.70 -23.91 3.02
CA GLU A 84 16.82 -25.30 2.57
C GLU A 84 15.88 -25.53 1.38
N GLY A 85 16.37 -26.21 0.35
CA GLY A 85 15.58 -26.53 -0.84
C GLY A 85 15.31 -25.36 -1.79
N ALA A 86 15.85 -24.18 -1.52
CA ALA A 86 15.69 -23.04 -2.43
C ALA A 86 16.42 -23.27 -3.75
N ALA A 87 15.70 -23.12 -4.86
CA ALA A 87 16.27 -23.18 -6.21
C ALA A 87 16.98 -21.87 -6.56
N SER A 88 17.76 -21.93 -7.65
CA SER A 88 18.44 -20.75 -8.21
C SER A 88 17.52 -19.84 -9.05
N ASP A 89 16.30 -20.29 -9.40
CA ASP A 89 15.38 -19.60 -10.29
C ASP A 89 14.07 -19.23 -9.56
N VAL A 90 14.19 -18.41 -8.52
CA VAL A 90 13.08 -17.91 -7.73
C VAL A 90 12.44 -16.71 -8.43
N LEU A 91 11.13 -16.78 -8.64
CA LEU A 91 10.34 -15.70 -9.22
C LEU A 91 9.97 -14.63 -8.19
N THR A 92 9.66 -15.07 -6.97
CA THR A 92 9.30 -14.15 -5.86
C THR A 92 9.43 -14.84 -4.51
N GLU A 93 9.64 -14.02 -3.48
CA GLU A 93 9.60 -14.41 -2.09
C GLU A 93 8.57 -13.57 -1.34
N ILE A 94 7.82 -14.21 -0.44
CA ILE A 94 6.76 -13.61 0.36
C ILE A 94 7.01 -13.98 1.81
N VAL A 95 7.14 -12.98 2.67
CA VAL A 95 7.29 -13.17 4.11
C VAL A 95 5.95 -12.92 4.77
N ASP A 96 5.55 -13.78 5.69
CA ASP A 96 4.31 -13.61 6.45
C ASP A 96 4.36 -12.39 7.38
N GLU A 97 3.20 -11.92 7.79
CA GLU A 97 3.01 -10.75 8.65
C GLU A 97 3.81 -10.83 9.97
N TYR A 98 3.98 -12.03 10.49
CA TYR A 98 4.66 -12.28 11.77
C TYR A 98 6.14 -12.61 11.63
N ARG A 99 6.66 -12.61 10.38
CA ARG A 99 8.05 -12.95 10.07
C ARG A 99 8.46 -14.34 10.57
N THR A 100 7.53 -15.29 10.48
CA THR A 100 7.71 -16.66 10.91
C THR A 100 8.14 -17.56 9.75
N ILE A 101 7.54 -17.34 8.57
CA ILE A 101 7.80 -18.14 7.38
C ILE A 101 8.18 -17.26 6.18
N VAL A 102 8.89 -17.84 5.23
CA VAL A 102 9.08 -17.31 3.89
C VAL A 102 8.58 -18.35 2.88
N VAL A 103 7.82 -17.85 1.91
CA VAL A 103 7.27 -18.63 0.80
C VAL A 103 8.00 -18.22 -0.45
N SER A 104 8.73 -19.12 -1.09
CA SER A 104 9.44 -18.87 -2.35
C SER A 104 8.72 -19.57 -3.49
N VAL A 105 8.47 -18.85 -4.58
CA VAL A 105 7.83 -19.36 -5.80
C VAL A 105 8.89 -19.51 -6.87
N GLU A 106 9.00 -20.69 -7.42
CA GLU A 106 10.01 -21.04 -8.42
C GLU A 106 9.40 -21.11 -9.83
N ARG A 107 10.24 -20.93 -10.85
CA ARG A 107 9.80 -20.96 -12.25
C ARG A 107 9.24 -22.31 -12.70
N ASN A 108 9.64 -23.40 -12.08
CA ASN A 108 9.10 -24.75 -12.34
C ASN A 108 7.71 -24.98 -11.72
N GLY A 109 7.14 -23.95 -11.05
CA GLY A 109 5.87 -24.01 -10.34
C GLY A 109 5.96 -24.55 -8.92
N GLU A 110 7.15 -24.90 -8.42
CA GLU A 110 7.32 -25.27 -7.01
C GLU A 110 7.17 -24.05 -6.10
N VAL A 111 6.59 -24.28 -4.93
CA VAL A 111 6.40 -23.30 -3.87
C VAL A 111 6.97 -23.88 -2.60
N THR A 112 8.13 -23.40 -2.20
CA THR A 112 8.79 -23.84 -0.97
C THR A 112 8.40 -22.93 0.19
N ILE A 113 8.13 -23.53 1.34
CA ILE A 113 7.76 -22.85 2.58
C ILE A 113 8.86 -23.15 3.60
N ASN A 114 9.59 -22.12 4.02
CA ASN A 114 10.70 -22.25 4.95
C ASN A 114 10.42 -21.46 6.23
N HIS A 115 10.94 -21.95 7.34
CA HIS A 115 10.99 -21.19 8.59
C HIS A 115 12.01 -20.06 8.45
N LEU A 116 11.55 -18.79 8.54
CA LEU A 116 12.39 -17.63 8.21
C LEU A 116 13.64 -17.52 9.09
N ALA A 117 13.51 -17.83 10.38
CA ALA A 117 14.60 -17.65 11.33
C ALA A 117 15.73 -18.67 11.21
N THR A 118 15.45 -19.90 10.76
CA THR A 118 16.43 -21.00 10.67
C THR A 118 16.70 -21.44 9.24
N GLY A 119 15.87 -21.02 8.28
CA GLY A 119 15.96 -21.47 6.89
C GLY A 119 15.47 -22.89 6.63
N ARG A 120 15.02 -23.61 7.67
CA ARG A 120 14.59 -25.01 7.54
C ARG A 120 13.35 -25.12 6.66
N LEU A 121 13.35 -26.10 5.77
CA LEU A 121 12.20 -26.41 4.93
C LEU A 121 11.08 -27.00 5.79
N ILE A 122 9.88 -26.46 5.67
CA ILE A 122 8.66 -26.94 6.32
C ILE A 122 7.92 -27.82 5.34
N LYS A 123 7.66 -27.28 4.13
CA LYS A 123 6.89 -27.97 3.10
C LYS A 123 7.18 -27.44 1.70
N THR A 124 7.00 -28.30 0.72
CA THR A 124 6.92 -27.94 -0.70
C THR A 124 5.48 -28.15 -1.18
N ARG A 125 4.96 -27.15 -1.89
CA ARG A 125 3.72 -27.20 -2.65
C ARG A 125 4.05 -27.05 -4.13
N LYS A 126 3.07 -27.23 -5.02
CA LYS A 126 3.27 -27.04 -6.43
C LYS A 126 2.01 -26.44 -7.07
N PHE A 127 2.21 -25.46 -7.93
CA PHE A 127 1.20 -25.05 -8.88
C PHE A 127 1.10 -26.08 -10.00
N GLU A 128 -0.09 -26.55 -10.29
CA GLU A 128 -0.36 -27.51 -11.37
C GLU A 128 -0.27 -26.82 -12.75
N ILE A 129 0.97 -26.49 -13.17
CA ILE A 129 1.23 -25.79 -14.43
C ILE A 129 1.21 -26.70 -15.66
N GLY A 130 1.24 -28.02 -15.48
CA GLY A 130 1.33 -29.00 -16.53
C GLY A 130 2.72 -29.00 -17.21
N GLU A 131 2.75 -29.16 -18.54
CA GLU A 131 3.99 -29.16 -19.34
C GLU A 131 4.41 -27.75 -19.79
N ARG A 132 3.63 -26.72 -19.43
CA ARG A 132 3.88 -25.33 -19.83
C ARG A 132 5.12 -24.76 -19.16
N LYS A 133 5.82 -23.88 -19.86
CA LYS A 133 6.95 -23.15 -19.30
C LYS A 133 6.51 -21.76 -18.84
N VAL A 134 6.85 -21.41 -17.61
CA VAL A 134 6.62 -20.07 -17.09
C VAL A 134 7.58 -19.08 -17.76
N THR A 135 7.04 -18.11 -18.46
CA THR A 135 7.79 -17.11 -19.22
C THR A 135 7.60 -15.70 -18.68
N ALA A 136 6.47 -15.44 -18.00
CA ALA A 136 6.19 -14.16 -17.37
C ALA A 136 5.52 -14.39 -16.00
N PHE A 137 5.74 -13.47 -15.07
CA PHE A 137 5.22 -13.56 -13.70
C PHE A 137 4.92 -12.17 -13.16
N ALA A 138 3.81 -12.05 -12.44
CA ALA A 138 3.48 -10.87 -11.66
C ALA A 138 2.82 -11.28 -10.34
N ARG A 139 2.86 -10.40 -9.35
CA ARG A 139 2.19 -10.60 -8.06
C ARG A 139 1.53 -9.32 -7.57
N THR A 140 0.51 -9.45 -6.75
CA THR A 140 -0.01 -8.32 -5.98
C THR A 140 1.03 -7.86 -4.94
N LEU A 141 0.89 -6.62 -4.47
CA LEU A 141 1.84 -6.04 -3.50
C LEU A 141 1.92 -6.86 -2.19
N ASN A 142 0.78 -7.39 -1.73
CA ASN A 142 0.72 -8.27 -0.56
C ASN A 142 1.18 -9.72 -0.84
N GLY A 143 1.44 -10.05 -2.11
CA GLY A 143 1.91 -11.38 -2.52
C GLY A 143 0.85 -12.49 -2.53
N GLU A 144 -0.39 -12.22 -2.10
CA GLU A 144 -1.43 -13.25 -2.01
C GLU A 144 -1.94 -13.74 -3.36
N SER A 145 -1.90 -12.90 -4.38
CA SER A 145 -2.31 -13.26 -5.73
C SER A 145 -1.13 -13.17 -6.69
N VAL A 146 -1.04 -14.13 -7.58
CA VAL A 146 -0.02 -14.20 -8.62
C VAL A 146 -0.67 -14.38 -9.99
N ALA A 147 -0.01 -13.88 -11.01
CA ALA A 147 -0.35 -14.14 -12.41
C ALA A 147 0.85 -14.80 -13.07
N ILE A 148 0.62 -15.95 -13.69
CA ILE A 148 1.66 -16.76 -14.33
C ILE A 148 1.36 -16.79 -15.83
N GLY A 149 2.27 -16.27 -16.63
CA GLY A 149 2.23 -16.29 -18.09
C GLY A 149 3.09 -17.41 -18.65
N PHE A 150 2.63 -18.02 -19.73
CA PHE A 150 3.21 -19.22 -20.28
C PHE A 150 3.71 -19.04 -21.74
N ASP A 151 4.49 -20.01 -22.17
CA ASP A 151 5.06 -20.11 -23.54
C ASP A 151 4.00 -20.38 -24.61
N ASP A 152 2.82 -20.86 -24.24
CA ASP A 152 1.68 -21.11 -25.14
C ASP A 152 0.77 -19.88 -25.35
N GLY A 153 1.08 -18.72 -24.71
CA GLY A 153 0.28 -17.50 -24.78
C GLY A 153 -0.88 -17.45 -23.79
N SER A 154 -0.98 -18.45 -22.94
CA SER A 154 -1.98 -18.47 -21.87
C SER A 154 -1.47 -17.80 -20.60
N LEU A 155 -2.43 -17.40 -19.75
CA LEU A 155 -2.19 -16.87 -18.40
C LEU A 155 -3.06 -17.65 -17.41
N ARG A 156 -2.54 -17.88 -16.21
CA ARG A 156 -3.33 -18.39 -15.09
C ARG A 156 -3.15 -17.48 -13.89
N LEU A 157 -4.26 -17.20 -13.20
CA LEU A 157 -4.21 -16.58 -11.89
C LEU A 157 -4.02 -17.64 -10.82
N GLY A 158 -3.18 -17.34 -9.83
CA GLY A 158 -2.97 -18.17 -8.67
C GLY A 158 -3.19 -17.40 -7.39
N ARG A 159 -3.40 -18.13 -6.31
CA ARG A 159 -3.43 -17.60 -4.94
C ARG A 159 -2.45 -18.35 -4.06
N ILE A 160 -1.75 -17.58 -3.25
CA ILE A 160 -0.89 -18.07 -2.16
C ILE A 160 -1.53 -17.55 -0.88
N LYS A 161 -2.27 -18.41 -0.20
CA LYS A 161 -3.02 -18.02 0.99
C LYS A 161 -2.24 -18.42 2.22
N ILE A 162 -1.81 -17.43 2.99
CA ILE A 162 -1.19 -17.62 4.31
C ILE A 162 -2.31 -17.51 5.34
N GLU A 163 -2.70 -18.65 5.91
CA GLU A 163 -3.78 -18.74 6.88
C GLU A 163 -3.22 -18.69 8.29
N THR A 164 -3.66 -17.72 9.06
CA THR A 164 -3.32 -17.58 10.48
C THR A 164 -4.54 -17.91 11.33
N ALA A 165 -4.34 -18.81 12.31
CA ALA A 165 -5.35 -19.15 13.29
C ALA A 165 -4.74 -19.08 14.70
N ILE A 166 -5.54 -18.60 15.67
CA ILE A 166 -5.17 -18.61 17.09
C ILE A 166 -5.86 -19.80 17.75
N LEU A 167 -5.07 -20.67 18.33
CA LEU A 167 -5.49 -21.93 18.96
C LEU A 167 -5.32 -21.84 20.49
N LYS A 168 -6.13 -22.61 21.22
CA LYS A 168 -5.86 -22.91 22.62
C LYS A 168 -4.77 -24.00 22.69
N PRO A 169 -3.99 -24.10 23.77
CA PRO A 169 -2.97 -25.16 23.92
C PRO A 169 -3.53 -26.58 23.78
N SER A 170 -4.79 -26.80 24.20
CA SER A 170 -5.49 -28.08 24.06
C SER A 170 -5.75 -28.51 22.62
N ASP A 171 -5.81 -27.54 21.72
CA ASP A 171 -6.17 -27.76 20.29
C ASP A 171 -4.92 -27.90 19.40
N VAL A 172 -3.74 -27.79 20.01
CA VAL A 172 -2.45 -27.97 19.31
C VAL A 172 -2.14 -29.45 19.16
N PRO A 173 -1.80 -29.93 17.95
CA PRO A 173 -1.41 -31.32 17.75
C PRO A 173 -0.23 -31.73 18.61
N GLY A 174 -0.22 -33.01 19.06
CA GLY A 174 0.95 -33.61 19.70
C GLY A 174 2.01 -33.98 18.67
N GLY A 175 3.27 -34.16 19.15
CA GLY A 175 4.35 -34.67 18.32
C GLY A 175 4.98 -33.65 17.35
N LEU A 176 4.82 -32.37 17.63
CA LEU A 176 5.41 -31.30 16.81
C LEU A 176 6.95 -31.33 16.88
N THR A 177 7.59 -31.10 15.75
CA THR A 177 9.04 -30.96 15.61
C THR A 177 9.47 -29.53 15.88
N GLU A 178 10.50 -29.34 16.68
CA GLU A 178 11.10 -28.05 16.97
C GLU A 178 11.79 -27.44 15.73
N LEU A 179 11.48 -26.18 15.42
CA LEU A 179 12.14 -25.41 14.36
C LEU A 179 13.22 -24.47 14.88
N GLY A 180 13.07 -23.98 16.10
CA GLY A 180 13.92 -22.99 16.74
C GLY A 180 13.13 -21.73 17.10
N ARG A 181 13.67 -20.91 18.02
CA ARG A 181 13.03 -19.70 18.57
C ARG A 181 11.65 -19.95 19.21
N GLY A 182 11.38 -21.18 19.66
CA GLY A 182 10.10 -21.57 20.25
C GLY A 182 9.02 -21.96 19.24
N ASP A 183 9.35 -21.92 17.95
CA ASP A 183 8.45 -22.35 16.89
C ASP A 183 8.56 -23.86 16.64
N ARG A 184 7.43 -24.49 16.33
CA ARG A 184 7.31 -25.93 16.08
C ARG A 184 6.49 -26.18 14.82
N THR A 185 6.57 -27.37 14.24
CA THR A 185 5.85 -27.76 13.02
C THR A 185 5.34 -29.19 13.05
N ASP A 186 4.22 -29.42 12.38
CA ASP A 186 3.72 -30.76 11.98
C ASP A 186 4.02 -31.07 10.50
N SER A 187 4.89 -30.30 9.84
CA SER A 187 5.19 -30.32 8.41
C SER A 187 4.06 -29.80 7.50
N GLU A 188 2.95 -29.34 8.06
CA GLU A 188 1.85 -28.67 7.32
C GLU A 188 1.73 -27.20 7.72
N ALA A 189 2.03 -26.89 8.98
CA ALA A 189 1.90 -25.56 9.55
C ALA A 189 3.03 -25.29 10.55
N VAL A 190 3.21 -24.02 10.88
CA VAL A 190 4.05 -23.57 11.98
C VAL A 190 3.21 -23.14 13.15
N TYR A 191 3.64 -23.52 14.35
CA TYR A 191 2.98 -23.24 15.62
C TYR A 191 3.93 -22.42 16.51
N SER A 192 3.53 -21.20 16.83
CA SER A 192 4.29 -20.24 17.65
C SER A 192 3.53 -19.94 18.93
N ALA A 193 4.16 -20.08 20.08
CA ALA A 193 3.56 -19.62 21.35
C ALA A 193 3.46 -18.08 21.34
N ILE A 194 2.32 -17.55 21.77
CA ILE A 194 2.06 -16.12 21.88
C ILE A 194 1.56 -15.78 23.29
N GLU A 195 1.46 -14.50 23.61
CA GLU A 195 0.97 -14.05 24.90
C GLU A 195 -0.45 -14.54 25.21
N GLY A 196 -0.76 -14.75 26.49
CA GLY A 196 -2.09 -15.20 26.93
C GLY A 196 -2.34 -16.69 26.81
N ASP A 197 -1.29 -17.51 26.89
CA ASP A 197 -1.40 -18.97 26.81
C ASP A 197 -2.13 -19.44 25.53
N GLN A 198 -1.78 -18.83 24.41
CA GLN A 198 -2.31 -19.11 23.09
C GLN A 198 -1.21 -19.55 22.12
N VAL A 199 -1.61 -20.22 21.06
CA VAL A 199 -0.68 -20.67 20.01
C VAL A 199 -1.17 -20.17 18.65
N ARG A 200 -0.31 -19.44 17.95
CA ARG A 200 -0.56 -19.04 16.56
C ARG A 200 -0.15 -20.17 15.63
N ARG A 201 -1.07 -20.58 14.79
CA ARG A 201 -0.86 -21.53 13.71
C ARG A 201 -0.81 -20.78 12.38
N ILE A 202 0.24 -21.00 11.59
CA ILE A 202 0.40 -20.45 10.24
C ILE A 202 0.51 -21.61 9.25
N ALA A 203 -0.35 -21.63 8.25
CA ALA A 203 -0.34 -22.63 7.17
C ALA A 203 -0.42 -21.94 5.82
N VAL A 204 0.11 -22.59 4.77
CA VAL A 204 0.10 -22.05 3.40
C VAL A 204 -0.63 -23.01 2.49
N SER A 205 -1.57 -22.47 1.71
CA SER A 205 -2.22 -23.16 0.61
C SER A 205 -1.98 -22.41 -0.70
N VAL A 206 -1.94 -23.15 -1.80
CA VAL A 206 -1.76 -22.61 -3.15
C VAL A 206 -2.85 -23.14 -4.07
N ASP A 207 -3.33 -22.27 -4.91
CA ASP A 207 -4.44 -22.48 -5.83
C ASP A 207 -4.07 -21.88 -7.20
N LEU A 208 -4.52 -22.48 -8.30
CA LEU A 208 -4.29 -21.98 -9.66
C LEU A 208 -5.58 -22.10 -10.49
N ASP A 209 -6.09 -20.97 -10.96
CA ASP A 209 -7.30 -20.89 -11.80
C ASP A 209 -7.06 -21.58 -13.16
N GLU A 210 -8.13 -21.84 -13.91
CA GLU A 210 -8.06 -22.35 -15.27
C GLU A 210 -7.31 -21.42 -16.22
N PRO A 211 -6.57 -21.94 -17.24
CA PRO A 211 -5.81 -21.14 -18.17
C PRO A 211 -6.73 -20.26 -19.04
N GLN A 212 -6.31 -19.02 -19.24
CA GLN A 212 -6.98 -18.02 -20.08
C GLN A 212 -6.08 -17.65 -21.24
N PRO A 213 -6.52 -17.80 -22.51
CA PRO A 213 -5.75 -17.37 -23.66
C PRO A 213 -5.79 -15.83 -23.74
N ILE A 214 -4.63 -15.17 -23.64
CA ILE A 214 -4.51 -13.71 -23.73
C ILE A 214 -3.58 -13.24 -24.85
N ALA A 215 -2.80 -14.16 -25.42
CA ALA A 215 -2.03 -13.96 -26.64
C ALA A 215 -2.39 -15.03 -27.69
N PRO A 216 -1.99 -14.88 -28.95
CA PRO A 216 -2.13 -15.93 -29.94
C PRO A 216 -1.47 -17.23 -29.48
N GLU A 217 -2.10 -18.35 -29.80
CA GLU A 217 -1.59 -19.68 -29.41
C GLU A 217 -0.14 -19.87 -29.87
N GLY A 218 0.69 -20.38 -29.00
CA GLY A 218 2.12 -20.59 -29.23
C GLY A 218 2.98 -19.33 -29.20
N THR A 219 2.42 -18.16 -28.82
CA THR A 219 3.17 -16.93 -28.69
C THR A 219 3.40 -16.64 -27.20
N ALA A 220 4.62 -16.87 -26.73
CA ALA A 220 4.98 -16.75 -25.32
C ALA A 220 4.71 -15.35 -24.76
N LEU A 221 4.23 -15.27 -23.51
CA LEU A 221 4.17 -14.02 -22.78
C LEU A 221 5.55 -13.69 -22.22
N VAL A 222 6.07 -12.50 -22.48
CA VAL A 222 7.41 -12.08 -22.02
C VAL A 222 7.38 -11.14 -20.82
N ALA A 223 6.28 -10.42 -20.65
CA ALA A 223 6.04 -9.56 -19.48
C ALA A 223 4.54 -9.46 -19.21
N LEU A 224 4.16 -9.33 -17.96
CA LEU A 224 2.77 -9.11 -17.56
C LEU A 224 2.70 -8.38 -16.21
N ASP A 225 1.59 -7.69 -16.01
CA ASP A 225 1.12 -7.23 -14.69
C ASP A 225 -0.41 -7.32 -14.64
N PHE A 226 -0.98 -7.31 -13.45
CA PHE A 226 -2.41 -7.48 -13.29
C PHE A 226 -2.96 -6.74 -12.08
N ARG A 227 -4.27 -6.47 -12.12
CA ARG A 227 -5.01 -5.92 -10.99
C ARG A 227 -6.32 -6.65 -10.80
N LEU A 228 -6.63 -6.86 -9.53
CA LEU A 228 -7.89 -7.40 -9.06
C LEU A 228 -8.69 -6.25 -8.50
N GLY A 229 -9.88 -6.03 -9.01
CA GLY A 229 -10.73 -4.90 -8.61
C GLY A 229 -12.20 -5.20 -8.83
N GLY A 230 -13.02 -4.15 -8.86
CA GLY A 230 -14.46 -4.23 -9.01
C GLY A 230 -15.19 -4.48 -7.69
N ALA A 231 -16.51 -4.43 -7.73
CA ALA A 231 -17.35 -4.77 -6.58
C ALA A 231 -17.38 -6.29 -6.37
N ALA A 232 -17.69 -6.73 -5.15
CA ALA A 232 -17.79 -8.16 -4.81
C ALA A 232 -18.79 -8.92 -5.70
N GLU A 233 -19.84 -8.22 -6.18
CA GLU A 233 -20.84 -8.76 -7.10
C GLU A 233 -20.34 -8.85 -8.55
N ARG A 234 -19.35 -8.03 -8.92
CA ARG A 234 -18.75 -7.97 -10.27
C ARG A 234 -17.23 -7.77 -10.15
N PRO A 235 -16.50 -8.81 -9.75
CA PRO A 235 -15.06 -8.72 -9.68
C PRO A 235 -14.50 -8.55 -11.09
N THR A 236 -13.60 -7.58 -11.24
CA THR A 236 -12.86 -7.35 -12.47
C THR A 236 -11.43 -7.82 -12.29
N ARG A 237 -10.89 -8.45 -13.32
CA ARG A 237 -9.49 -8.88 -13.38
C ARG A 237 -8.91 -8.25 -14.64
N SER A 238 -8.03 -7.29 -14.47
CA SER A 238 -7.38 -6.57 -15.58
C SER A 238 -5.93 -7.02 -15.68
N PHE A 239 -5.47 -7.25 -16.90
CA PHE A 239 -4.11 -7.66 -17.21
C PHE A 239 -3.53 -6.74 -18.26
N VAL A 240 -2.27 -6.40 -18.13
CA VAL A 240 -1.48 -5.87 -19.22
C VAL A 240 -0.35 -6.85 -19.51
N SER A 241 -0.14 -7.19 -20.76
CA SER A 241 0.86 -8.18 -21.16
C SER A 241 1.59 -7.76 -22.42
N ILE A 242 2.80 -8.27 -22.56
CA ILE A 242 3.61 -8.19 -23.79
C ILE A 242 3.94 -9.62 -24.20
N ASP A 243 3.69 -9.94 -25.46
CA ASP A 243 4.04 -11.23 -26.00
C ASP A 243 5.38 -11.20 -26.77
N ALA A 244 5.87 -12.36 -27.20
CA ALA A 244 7.15 -12.50 -27.90
C ALA A 244 7.18 -11.79 -29.25
N SER A 245 6.04 -11.42 -29.84
CA SER A 245 5.98 -10.58 -31.03
C SER A 245 6.16 -9.09 -30.74
N GLY A 246 6.16 -8.71 -29.45
CA GLY A 246 6.20 -7.32 -29.01
C GLY A 246 4.84 -6.63 -28.95
N ALA A 247 3.75 -7.36 -29.18
CA ALA A 247 2.40 -6.82 -29.04
C ALA A 247 2.04 -6.63 -27.57
N ILE A 248 1.53 -5.44 -27.25
CA ILE A 248 1.06 -5.10 -25.91
C ILE A 248 -0.45 -5.21 -25.90
N ARG A 249 -1.00 -5.92 -24.90
CA ARG A 249 -2.45 -6.08 -24.75
C ARG A 249 -2.94 -5.71 -23.36
N LEU A 250 -4.04 -4.99 -23.34
CA LEU A 250 -4.89 -4.82 -22.18
C LEU A 250 -6.01 -5.85 -22.27
N SER A 251 -6.05 -6.78 -21.33
CA SER A 251 -7.07 -7.83 -21.28
C SER A 251 -7.89 -7.68 -20.00
N ARG A 252 -9.21 -7.84 -20.11
CA ARG A 252 -10.14 -7.87 -18.98
C ARG A 252 -10.87 -9.18 -18.96
N LEU A 253 -10.86 -9.81 -17.80
CA LEU A 253 -11.58 -11.02 -17.54
C LEU A 253 -12.87 -10.67 -16.79
N GLU A 254 -14.01 -10.90 -17.44
CA GLU A 254 -15.34 -10.68 -16.89
C GLU A 254 -16.03 -12.01 -16.62
N THR A 255 -16.48 -12.18 -15.39
CA THR A 255 -17.26 -13.37 -15.01
C THR A 255 -18.71 -12.96 -14.86
N LYS A 256 -19.61 -13.54 -15.65
CA LYS A 256 -21.05 -13.32 -15.51
C LYS A 256 -21.56 -14.10 -14.29
N ARG A 257 -22.12 -13.41 -13.32
CA ARG A 257 -22.90 -14.05 -12.25
C ARG A 257 -24.34 -14.26 -12.68
N SER A 258 -24.89 -15.42 -12.38
CA SER A 258 -26.32 -15.67 -12.50
C SER A 258 -27.09 -14.84 -11.47
N LEU A 259 -28.26 -14.33 -11.86
CA LEU A 259 -29.22 -13.66 -10.96
C LEU A 259 -29.67 -14.54 -9.78
N LEU A 260 -29.45 -15.84 -9.84
CA LEU A 260 -29.78 -16.82 -8.79
C LEU A 260 -28.61 -17.11 -7.84
N GLY A 261 -27.57 -16.28 -7.81
CA GLY A 261 -26.53 -16.32 -6.77
C GLY A 261 -25.36 -17.29 -7.01
N GLY A 262 -25.26 -17.92 -8.18
CA GLY A 262 -24.13 -18.76 -8.58
C GLY A 262 -23.23 -18.08 -9.61
N ILE A 263 -21.91 -18.42 -9.64
CA ILE A 263 -21.05 -18.09 -10.77
C ILE A 263 -21.54 -18.96 -11.93
N SER A 264 -22.26 -18.35 -12.87
CA SER A 264 -22.78 -19.03 -14.05
C SER A 264 -22.04 -18.53 -15.28
N GLY A 265 -21.22 -19.39 -15.83
CA GLY A 265 -20.63 -19.19 -17.14
C GLY A 265 -19.11 -19.14 -17.17
N LYS A 266 -18.57 -19.49 -18.30
CA LYS A 266 -17.15 -19.38 -18.64
C LYS A 266 -16.75 -17.89 -18.61
N ALA A 267 -15.63 -17.59 -17.97
CA ALA A 267 -15.10 -16.24 -17.98
C ALA A 267 -14.83 -15.79 -19.44
N THR A 268 -15.16 -14.55 -19.76
CA THR A 268 -14.93 -13.98 -21.09
C THR A 268 -13.72 -13.05 -21.01
N VAL A 269 -12.74 -13.26 -21.86
CA VAL A 269 -11.57 -12.39 -22.01
C VAL A 269 -11.86 -11.36 -23.09
N ASN A 270 -11.85 -10.09 -22.74
CA ASN A 270 -11.92 -8.97 -23.69
C ASN A 270 -10.52 -8.35 -23.77
N SER A 271 -9.88 -8.42 -24.92
CA SER A 271 -8.53 -7.89 -25.16
C SER A 271 -8.55 -6.73 -26.14
N THR A 272 -7.73 -5.72 -25.87
CA THR A 272 -7.50 -4.56 -26.74
C THR A 272 -5.99 -4.34 -26.88
N ASP A 273 -5.52 -4.21 -28.11
CA ASP A 273 -4.11 -3.91 -28.35
C ASP A 273 -3.80 -2.45 -27.99
N LEU A 274 -2.67 -2.24 -27.32
CA LEU A 274 -2.12 -0.92 -27.08
C LEU A 274 -1.25 -0.47 -28.28
N PRO A 275 -1.03 0.85 -28.45
CA PRO A 275 -0.08 1.35 -29.43
C PRO A 275 1.29 0.66 -29.31
N ALA A 276 1.84 0.27 -30.44
CA ALA A 276 3.08 -0.50 -30.52
C ALA A 276 4.27 0.23 -29.88
N LEU A 277 5.21 -0.55 -29.35
CA LEU A 277 6.49 -0.04 -28.87
C LEU A 277 7.36 0.43 -30.06
N PRO A 278 8.25 1.40 -29.84
CA PRO A 278 9.28 1.75 -30.79
C PRO A 278 10.12 0.52 -31.17
N ALA A 279 10.53 0.45 -32.44
CA ALA A 279 11.38 -0.64 -32.91
C ALA A 279 12.68 -0.74 -32.10
N GLY A 280 13.07 -1.96 -31.73
CA GLY A 280 14.26 -2.23 -30.96
C GLY A 280 14.11 -2.06 -29.43
N THR A 281 12.91 -1.76 -28.92
CA THR A 281 12.65 -1.68 -27.48
C THR A 281 12.89 -3.03 -26.81
N GLN A 282 13.83 -3.08 -25.87
CA GLN A 282 14.07 -4.25 -25.02
C GLN A 282 13.32 -4.06 -23.69
N VAL A 283 12.17 -4.71 -23.56
CA VAL A 283 11.34 -4.58 -22.36
C VAL A 283 12.07 -5.14 -21.14
N ALA A 284 12.16 -4.33 -20.09
CA ALA A 284 12.61 -4.75 -18.76
C ALA A 284 11.43 -5.20 -17.92
N SER A 285 10.33 -4.42 -17.91
CA SER A 285 9.15 -4.70 -17.10
C SER A 285 7.92 -3.98 -17.66
N ILE A 286 6.76 -4.42 -17.21
CA ILE A 286 5.48 -3.76 -17.41
C ILE A 286 4.76 -3.64 -16.06
N LEU A 287 4.09 -2.51 -15.82
CA LEU A 287 3.32 -2.25 -14.60
C LEU A 287 1.95 -1.69 -14.95
N MET A 288 0.99 -1.92 -14.07
CA MET A 288 -0.36 -1.37 -14.13
C MET A 288 -0.73 -0.74 -12.79
N THR A 289 -1.36 0.44 -12.79
CA THR A 289 -1.85 1.10 -11.56
C THR A 289 -2.97 0.30 -10.89
N SER A 290 -3.22 0.57 -9.61
CA SER A 290 -4.26 -0.10 -8.80
C SER A 290 -5.65 -0.05 -9.44
N LEU A 291 -5.99 1.05 -10.10
CA LEU A 291 -7.26 1.24 -10.80
C LEU A 291 -7.27 0.68 -12.23
N ALA A 292 -6.15 0.12 -12.72
CA ALA A 292 -5.96 -0.30 -14.09
C ALA A 292 -6.26 0.82 -15.12
N ASP A 293 -6.03 2.08 -14.73
CA ASP A 293 -6.25 3.28 -15.54
C ASP A 293 -5.00 3.72 -16.31
N GLN A 294 -3.82 3.19 -15.93
CA GLN A 294 -2.53 3.41 -16.58
C GLN A 294 -1.74 2.11 -16.68
N ALA A 295 -1.00 1.97 -17.76
CA ALA A 295 0.03 0.95 -17.91
C ALA A 295 1.38 1.61 -18.24
N TYR A 296 2.45 1.06 -17.70
CA TYR A 296 3.82 1.54 -17.86
C TYR A 296 4.67 0.41 -18.43
N VAL A 297 5.30 0.64 -19.57
CA VAL A 297 6.32 -0.25 -20.12
C VAL A 297 7.67 0.41 -19.95
N VAL A 298 8.59 -0.31 -19.34
CA VAL A 298 9.95 0.18 -19.11
C VAL A 298 10.92 -0.63 -19.94
N ASP A 299 11.76 0.05 -20.70
CA ASP A 299 12.85 -0.59 -21.43
C ASP A 299 14.13 -0.70 -20.58
N ARG A 300 14.99 -1.63 -20.96
CA ARG A 300 16.29 -1.85 -20.27
C ARG A 300 17.21 -0.63 -20.35
N ALA A 301 17.03 0.23 -21.35
CA ALA A 301 17.82 1.43 -21.54
C ALA A 301 17.38 2.60 -20.65
N GLY A 302 16.31 2.45 -19.88
CA GLY A 302 15.84 3.46 -18.94
C GLY A 302 14.81 4.42 -19.50
N THR A 303 14.05 4.01 -20.52
CA THR A 303 12.88 4.76 -21.00
C THR A 303 11.61 4.13 -20.45
N MET A 304 10.70 4.94 -19.93
CA MET A 304 9.36 4.55 -19.54
C MET A 304 8.36 5.09 -20.55
N ILE A 305 7.46 4.23 -20.99
CA ILE A 305 6.38 4.51 -21.91
C ILE A 305 5.08 4.31 -21.14
N ARG A 306 4.30 5.36 -21.01
CA ARG A 306 3.04 5.37 -20.28
C ARG A 306 1.85 5.34 -21.26
N TYR A 307 0.92 4.45 -20.99
CA TYR A 307 -0.34 4.33 -21.70
C TYR A 307 -1.51 4.73 -20.81
N ASP A 308 -2.43 5.52 -21.32
CA ASP A 308 -3.72 5.79 -20.70
C ASP A 308 -4.69 4.65 -21.08
N THR A 309 -5.12 3.90 -20.09
CA THR A 309 -6.01 2.74 -20.23
C THR A 309 -7.42 2.97 -19.68
N ARG A 310 -7.76 4.21 -19.31
CA ARG A 310 -9.12 4.59 -18.85
C ARG A 310 -10.17 4.25 -19.91
N ALA A 311 -9.90 4.59 -21.16
CA ALA A 311 -10.74 4.20 -22.28
C ALA A 311 -10.32 2.81 -22.79
N THR A 312 -10.82 1.76 -22.15
CA THR A 312 -10.40 0.36 -22.40
C THR A 312 -10.58 -0.13 -23.83
N GLN A 313 -11.51 0.44 -24.57
CA GLN A 313 -11.75 0.16 -26.00
C GLN A 313 -10.76 0.91 -26.92
N LYS A 314 -10.13 1.97 -26.42
CA LYS A 314 -9.22 2.82 -27.20
C LYS A 314 -8.10 3.35 -26.29
N PRO A 315 -7.23 2.49 -25.75
CA PRO A 315 -6.08 2.94 -24.99
C PRO A 315 -5.15 3.77 -25.87
N SER A 316 -4.46 4.73 -25.28
CA SER A 316 -3.59 5.64 -26.03
C SER A 316 -2.21 5.76 -25.38
N LEU A 317 -1.20 6.03 -26.19
CA LEU A 317 0.10 6.44 -25.70
C LEU A 317 -0.03 7.84 -25.07
N ALA A 318 0.28 7.95 -23.80
CA ALA A 318 0.18 9.22 -23.07
C ALA A 318 1.51 9.95 -22.98
N GLU A 319 2.59 9.23 -22.70
CA GLU A 319 3.90 9.84 -22.45
C GLU A 319 5.05 8.87 -22.74
N ARG A 320 6.19 9.43 -23.11
CA ARG A 320 7.46 8.73 -23.17
C ARG A 320 8.52 9.58 -22.47
N THR A 321 9.11 9.05 -21.41
CA THR A 321 10.06 9.80 -20.59
C THR A 321 11.26 8.94 -20.21
N ARG A 322 12.42 9.56 -20.04
CA ARG A 322 13.61 8.88 -19.55
C ARG A 322 13.62 8.90 -18.02
N ILE A 323 13.80 7.73 -17.41
CA ILE A 323 13.75 7.54 -15.96
C ILE A 323 15.11 7.21 -15.33
N THR A 324 16.13 6.93 -16.14
CA THR A 324 17.50 6.79 -15.68
C THR A 324 18.43 7.68 -16.52
N PRO A 325 19.61 8.04 -16.04
CA PRO A 325 20.63 8.73 -16.83
C PRO A 325 21.01 7.94 -18.09
N GLU A 326 21.57 8.61 -19.07
CA GLU A 326 22.04 7.94 -20.29
C GLU A 326 23.12 6.92 -19.95
N GLY A 327 23.03 5.73 -20.52
CA GLY A 327 23.93 4.62 -20.26
C GLY A 327 23.64 3.84 -18.97
N VAL A 328 22.69 4.27 -18.15
CA VAL A 328 22.28 3.54 -16.94
C VAL A 328 21.05 2.70 -17.22
N GLY A 329 21.19 1.38 -17.12
CA GLY A 329 20.10 0.43 -17.29
C GLY A 329 19.18 0.38 -16.08
N VAL A 330 17.90 0.08 -16.31
CA VAL A 330 16.95 -0.27 -15.22
C VAL A 330 17.15 -1.73 -14.84
N THR A 331 17.31 -1.99 -13.56
CA THR A 331 17.57 -3.32 -13.01
C THR A 331 16.41 -3.87 -12.21
N THR A 332 15.65 -2.98 -11.57
CA THR A 332 14.44 -3.35 -10.82
C THR A 332 13.42 -2.23 -10.86
N LEU A 333 12.14 -2.62 -10.75
CA LEU A 333 11.01 -1.71 -10.86
C LEU A 333 9.81 -2.24 -10.08
N GLY A 334 9.02 -1.37 -9.47
CA GLY A 334 7.76 -1.74 -8.85
C GLY A 334 7.05 -0.55 -8.22
N PHE A 335 5.90 -0.81 -7.61
CA PHE A 335 5.13 0.21 -6.92
C PHE A 335 5.42 0.27 -5.43
N LEU A 336 5.30 1.47 -4.86
CA LEU A 336 5.08 1.66 -3.42
C LEU A 336 3.63 1.34 -3.04
N VAL A 337 3.35 1.33 -1.74
CA VAL A 337 1.98 1.19 -1.21
C VAL A 337 1.06 2.22 -1.85
N GLY A 338 -0.13 1.77 -2.27
CA GLY A 338 -1.07 2.59 -3.04
C GLY A 338 -0.96 2.41 -4.55
N GLU A 339 0.13 1.79 -5.05
CA GLU A 339 0.33 1.42 -6.47
C GLU A 339 0.20 2.60 -7.46
N GLU A 340 0.65 3.79 -7.01
CA GLU A 340 0.69 5.01 -7.82
C GLU A 340 2.13 5.54 -7.98
N SER A 341 2.96 5.40 -6.94
CA SER A 341 4.36 5.79 -6.97
C SER A 341 5.24 4.63 -7.44
N ILE A 342 6.05 4.88 -8.46
CA ILE A 342 6.93 3.88 -9.07
C ILE A 342 8.35 4.08 -8.54
N VAL A 343 8.94 3.03 -7.98
CA VAL A 343 10.35 2.99 -7.60
C VAL A 343 11.14 2.34 -8.72
N VAL A 344 12.24 2.96 -9.08
CA VAL A 344 13.14 2.52 -10.15
C VAL A 344 14.53 2.36 -9.56
N GLY A 345 15.08 1.15 -9.64
CA GLY A 345 16.48 0.85 -9.32
C GLY A 345 17.33 0.79 -10.57
N GLY A 346 18.49 1.40 -10.52
CA GLY A 346 19.46 1.47 -11.61
C GLY A 346 20.69 0.58 -11.42
N ALA A 347 21.31 0.21 -12.53
CA ALA A 347 22.58 -0.54 -12.55
C ALA A 347 23.73 0.22 -11.87
N ASP A 348 23.60 1.52 -11.70
CA ASP A 348 24.54 2.38 -11.04
C ASP A 348 24.28 2.54 -9.53
N GLY A 349 23.33 1.80 -8.97
CA GLY A 349 22.94 1.88 -7.56
C GLY A 349 21.94 2.98 -7.25
N SER A 350 21.50 3.78 -8.22
CA SER A 350 20.50 4.82 -8.02
C SER A 350 19.12 4.24 -7.72
N VAL A 351 18.37 4.89 -6.84
CA VAL A 351 16.98 4.56 -6.53
C VAL A 351 16.15 5.84 -6.62
N ASN A 352 15.27 5.90 -7.61
CA ASN A 352 14.44 7.06 -7.88
C ASN A 352 12.96 6.72 -7.76
N VAL A 353 12.17 7.66 -7.26
CA VAL A 353 10.72 7.53 -7.14
C VAL A 353 10.05 8.49 -8.10
N TYR A 354 9.12 7.97 -8.88
CA TYR A 354 8.34 8.71 -9.85
C TYR A 354 6.87 8.68 -9.50
N PHE A 355 6.19 9.79 -9.75
CA PHE A 355 4.75 9.93 -9.54
C PHE A 355 4.10 10.69 -10.68
N ARG A 356 2.87 10.33 -11.02
CA ARG A 356 2.06 10.98 -12.04
C ARG A 356 1.37 12.23 -11.46
N LEU A 357 1.69 13.40 -12.00
CA LEU A 357 1.07 14.66 -11.59
C LEU A 357 0.24 15.27 -12.73
N GLN A 358 -0.92 15.83 -12.41
CA GLN A 358 -1.67 16.64 -13.34
C GLN A 358 -0.95 17.98 -13.55
N ARG A 359 -0.68 18.33 -14.79
CA ARG A 359 0.01 19.59 -15.14
C ARG A 359 -0.70 20.29 -16.26
N SER A 360 -1.24 21.49 -15.96
CA SER A 360 -1.88 22.34 -16.97
C SER A 360 -0.85 22.76 -18.04
N GLY A 361 -1.23 22.60 -19.31
CA GLY A 361 -0.35 22.93 -20.45
C GLY A 361 0.74 21.91 -20.72
N SER A 362 0.58 20.66 -20.23
CA SER A 362 1.45 19.55 -20.62
C SER A 362 1.20 19.13 -22.08
N ASP A 363 2.23 18.67 -22.77
CA ASP A 363 2.14 18.12 -24.12
C ASP A 363 1.58 16.68 -24.14
N THR A 364 1.20 16.13 -22.99
CA THR A 364 0.67 14.77 -22.85
C THR A 364 -0.82 14.73 -23.18
N ALA A 365 -1.26 13.66 -23.83
CA ALA A 365 -2.64 13.53 -24.31
C ALA A 365 -3.69 13.54 -23.17
N ASP A 366 -3.31 13.15 -21.97
CA ASP A 366 -4.18 13.02 -20.79
C ASP A 366 -4.01 14.14 -19.74
N GLY A 367 -3.11 15.10 -20.00
CA GLY A 367 -2.84 16.21 -19.09
C GLY A 367 -2.01 15.85 -17.83
N PHE A 368 -1.46 14.63 -17.79
CA PHE A 368 -0.59 14.18 -16.70
C PHE A 368 0.84 13.99 -17.17
N VAL A 369 1.80 14.26 -16.31
CA VAL A 369 3.22 14.04 -16.55
C VAL A 369 3.81 13.18 -15.43
N LEU A 370 4.75 12.33 -15.77
CA LEU A 370 5.53 11.56 -14.81
C LEU A 370 6.70 12.42 -14.31
N VAL A 371 6.78 12.61 -13.01
CA VAL A 371 7.78 13.47 -12.37
C VAL A 371 8.60 12.66 -11.38
N LYS A 372 9.93 12.84 -11.39
CA LYS A 372 10.78 12.34 -10.31
C LYS A 372 10.48 13.12 -9.04
N THR A 373 9.97 12.47 -8.01
CA THR A 373 9.57 13.10 -6.74
C THR A 373 10.61 12.94 -5.66
N HIS A 374 11.31 11.81 -5.65
CA HIS A 374 12.35 11.53 -4.65
C HIS A 374 13.53 10.83 -5.30
N GLU A 375 14.69 11.10 -4.74
CA GLU A 375 15.91 10.37 -4.97
C GLU A 375 16.36 9.83 -3.62
N LEU A 376 16.39 8.49 -3.51
CA LEU A 376 16.80 7.83 -2.28
C LEU A 376 18.31 7.68 -2.23
N GLU A 377 18.83 7.32 -1.07
CA GLU A 377 20.26 7.10 -0.90
C GLU A 377 20.77 6.04 -1.89
N ARG A 378 21.83 6.40 -2.59
CA ARG A 378 22.43 5.56 -3.61
C ARG A 378 23.18 4.39 -3.00
N HIS A 379 22.95 3.19 -3.51
CA HIS A 379 23.69 2.00 -3.13
C HIS A 379 25.07 1.95 -3.81
N ALA A 380 26.02 1.25 -3.17
CA ALA A 380 27.37 1.08 -3.70
C ALA A 380 27.42 0.15 -4.94
N GLY A 381 26.39 -0.62 -5.19
CA GLY A 381 26.27 -1.54 -6.31
C GLY A 381 24.88 -1.49 -6.94
N GLU A 382 24.68 -2.29 -7.99
CA GLU A 382 23.43 -2.45 -8.69
C GLU A 382 22.25 -2.78 -7.74
N VAL A 383 21.10 -2.15 -7.95
CA VAL A 383 19.88 -2.43 -7.20
C VAL A 383 19.16 -3.62 -7.84
N VAL A 384 19.34 -4.80 -7.30
CA VAL A 384 18.82 -6.04 -7.89
C VAL A 384 17.37 -6.34 -7.56
N ALA A 385 16.86 -5.82 -6.43
CA ALA A 385 15.48 -5.98 -6.01
C ALA A 385 15.08 -4.94 -4.98
N PHE A 386 13.80 -4.71 -4.84
CA PHE A 386 13.23 -3.98 -3.72
C PHE A 386 11.90 -4.62 -3.29
N GLY A 387 11.53 -4.42 -2.05
CA GLY A 387 10.25 -4.84 -1.51
C GLY A 387 9.59 -3.68 -0.78
N ALA A 388 8.39 -3.33 -1.18
CA ALA A 388 7.58 -2.38 -0.43
C ALA A 388 6.91 -3.09 0.74
N SER A 389 7.03 -2.52 1.94
CA SER A 389 6.25 -3.01 3.08
C SER A 389 4.78 -2.67 2.84
N PRO A 390 3.86 -3.62 3.00
CA PRO A 390 2.42 -3.36 2.87
C PRO A 390 1.86 -2.55 4.05
N ARG A 391 2.70 -2.20 5.03
CA ARG A 391 2.36 -1.43 6.24
C ARG A 391 3.24 -0.21 6.39
#